data_3b84f12b8c4357fc934eb6389b50d4b6
#
_entry.id   3b84f12b8c4357fc934eb6389b50d4b6
#
_cell.length_a   1.000
_cell.length_b   1.000
_cell.length_c   1.000
_cell.angle_alpha   90.00
_cell.angle_beta   90.00
_cell.angle_gamma   90.00
#
_symmetry.space_group_name_H-M   'P 1'
#
loop_
_entity.id
_entity.type
_entity.pdbx_description
1 polymer ?
#
loop_
_entity_poly.entity_id
_entity_poly.type
_entity_poly.pdbx_seq_one_letter_code
_entity_poly.pdbx_strand_id
1 'polypeptide(L)'
;MSADRNANRNDEALKDASTPVGTAPVGIDELLERVRAGYDRIGPAEAATAAEAGALLVDIRYAALRDRDGLIPGALVVERNELEWRLDPRGSHRATEAVGHDLRIVVICNEGYASSLAVASLRQLGLHRATDLIGGFQAWRAAGLPVASV
;
A
#
# COMPACT_ATOMS: atom_id res chain seq x y z
N MET A 1 -4.25 38.77 -14.94
CA MET A 1 -3.94 39.21 -13.58
C MET A 1 -4.72 38.46 -12.55
N SER A 2 -6.05 38.51 -12.55
CA SER A 2 -6.84 37.74 -11.62
C SER A 2 -6.70 36.22 -11.82
N ALA A 3 -6.44 35.78 -13.03
CA ALA A 3 -6.21 34.38 -13.32
C ALA A 3 -4.95 33.84 -12.63
N ASP A 4 -3.90 34.63 -12.60
CA ASP A 4 -2.65 34.24 -11.95
C ASP A 4 -2.80 34.09 -10.43
N ARG A 5 -3.58 34.96 -9.83
CA ARG A 5 -3.84 34.88 -8.39
C ARG A 5 -4.71 33.69 -8.03
N ASN A 6 -5.64 33.35 -8.90
CA ASN A 6 -6.44 32.15 -8.71
C ASN A 6 -5.61 30.87 -8.84
N ALA A 7 -4.71 30.86 -9.82
CA ALA A 7 -3.80 29.74 -9.99
C ALA A 7 -2.93 29.55 -8.74
N ASN A 8 -2.41 30.64 -8.17
CA ASN A 8 -1.59 30.57 -6.99
C ASN A 8 -2.35 30.01 -5.78
N ARG A 9 -3.58 30.44 -5.59
CA ARG A 9 -4.38 29.94 -4.48
C ARG A 9 -4.71 28.47 -4.64
N ASN A 10 -4.98 28.05 -5.86
CA ASN A 10 -5.24 26.65 -6.15
C ASN A 10 -3.99 25.81 -5.92
N ASP A 11 -2.83 26.32 -6.30
CA ASP A 11 -1.58 25.62 -6.08
C ASP A 11 -1.30 25.40 -4.61
N GLU A 12 -1.55 26.40 -3.77
CA GLU A 12 -1.35 26.26 -2.34
C GLU A 12 -2.32 25.26 -1.73
N ALA A 13 -3.57 25.29 -2.15
CA ALA A 13 -4.56 24.31 -1.68
C ALA A 13 -4.19 22.90 -2.12
N LEU A 14 -3.65 22.75 -3.34
CA LEU A 14 -3.29 21.46 -3.90
C LEU A 14 -2.00 20.91 -3.30
N LYS A 15 -1.20 21.73 -2.64
CA LYS A 15 -0.01 21.28 -1.92
C LYS A 15 -0.34 20.63 -0.59
N ASP A 16 -1.57 20.74 -0.13
CA ASP A 16 -2.02 19.99 1.03
C ASP A 16 -1.84 18.51 0.76
N ALA A 17 -1.33 17.79 1.75
CA ALA A 17 -1.03 16.37 1.63
C ALA A 17 -2.23 15.53 1.24
N SER A 18 -3.43 15.99 1.53
CA SER A 18 -4.67 15.30 1.17
C SER A 18 -5.06 15.49 -0.29
N THR A 19 -4.42 16.40 -1.01
CA THR A 19 -4.77 16.72 -2.38
C THR A 19 -3.69 16.23 -3.33
N PRO A 20 -3.86 15.04 -3.89
CA PRO A 20 -2.81 14.43 -4.70
C PRO A 20 -2.72 15.01 -6.10
N VAL A 21 -3.80 15.62 -6.59
CA VAL A 21 -3.85 16.09 -7.97
C VAL A 21 -3.27 17.50 -8.04
N GLY A 22 -2.05 17.60 -8.52
CA GLY A 22 -1.40 18.86 -8.75
C GLY A 22 -1.82 19.49 -10.06
N THR A 23 -1.48 20.78 -10.23
CA THR A 23 -1.69 21.50 -11.46
C THR A 23 -0.58 21.20 -12.47
N ALA A 24 0.57 20.75 -12.00
CA ALA A 24 1.70 20.37 -12.85
C ALA A 24 1.84 18.84 -12.91
N PRO A 25 2.19 18.30 -14.08
CA PRO A 25 2.45 16.86 -14.19
C PRO A 25 3.63 16.46 -13.31
N VAL A 26 3.55 15.24 -12.76
CA VAL A 26 4.67 14.62 -12.05
C VAL A 26 4.90 13.23 -12.63
N GLY A 27 6.15 12.77 -12.58
CA GLY A 27 6.48 11.40 -12.98
C GLY A 27 6.10 10.41 -11.89
N ILE A 28 6.02 9.13 -12.28
CA ILE A 28 5.66 8.07 -11.32
C ILE A 28 6.67 7.97 -10.18
N ASP A 29 7.96 8.13 -10.45
CA ASP A 29 8.98 8.05 -9.41
C ASP A 29 8.85 9.18 -8.40
N GLU A 30 8.52 10.37 -8.87
CA GLU A 30 8.29 11.52 -8.00
C GLU A 30 7.03 11.32 -7.14
N LEU A 31 5.97 10.77 -7.74
CA LEU A 31 4.75 10.45 -7.00
C LEU A 31 5.04 9.42 -5.90
N LEU A 32 5.80 8.38 -6.20
CA LEU A 32 6.19 7.37 -5.21
C LEU A 32 6.98 8.00 -4.08
N GLU A 33 7.91 8.88 -4.38
CA GLU A 33 8.71 9.57 -3.38
C GLU A 33 7.83 10.38 -2.44
N ARG A 34 6.86 11.12 -2.97
CA ARG A 34 5.91 11.90 -2.18
C ARG A 34 5.07 11.02 -1.28
N VAL A 35 4.54 9.93 -1.82
CA VAL A 35 3.71 8.99 -1.07
C VAL A 35 4.51 8.37 0.07
N ARG A 36 5.71 7.91 -0.22
CA ARG A 36 6.58 7.25 0.75
C ARG A 36 7.07 8.17 1.85
N ALA A 37 7.08 9.47 1.62
CA ALA A 37 7.44 10.44 2.66
C ALA A 37 6.41 10.49 3.80
N GLY A 38 5.21 9.98 3.58
CA GLY A 38 4.12 10.05 4.56
C GLY A 38 4.05 8.90 5.55
N TYR A 39 4.89 7.87 5.43
CA TYR A 39 4.89 6.72 6.33
C TYR A 39 6.21 5.99 6.28
N ASP A 40 6.46 5.13 7.28
CA ASP A 40 7.65 4.30 7.34
C ASP A 40 7.41 2.95 6.67
N ARG A 41 8.25 2.61 5.70
CA ARG A 41 8.22 1.32 5.02
C ARG A 41 9.04 0.31 5.80
N ILE A 42 8.75 -0.97 5.63
CA ILE A 42 9.45 -2.03 6.36
C ILE A 42 10.08 -3.05 5.41
N GLY A 43 11.17 -3.64 5.86
CA GLY A 43 11.84 -4.71 5.11
C GLY A 43 11.26 -6.09 5.44
N PRO A 44 11.76 -7.15 4.74
CA PRO A 44 11.20 -8.50 4.89
C PRO A 44 11.27 -9.06 6.31
N ALA A 45 12.39 -8.94 7.00
CA ALA A 45 12.52 -9.45 8.35
C ALA A 45 11.55 -8.77 9.33
N GLU A 46 11.40 -7.47 9.21
CA GLU A 46 10.48 -6.70 10.03
C GLU A 46 9.02 -7.06 9.71
N ALA A 47 8.72 -7.29 8.43
CA ALA A 47 7.38 -7.72 8.02
C ALA A 47 7.03 -9.09 8.60
N ALA A 48 7.97 -10.02 8.59
CA ALA A 48 7.78 -11.33 9.18
C ALA A 48 7.50 -11.23 10.69
N THR A 49 8.29 -10.41 11.39
CA THR A 49 8.09 -10.16 12.81
C THR A 49 6.74 -9.51 13.09
N ALA A 50 6.36 -8.54 12.25
CA ALA A 50 5.07 -7.88 12.39
C ALA A 50 3.90 -8.85 12.21
N ALA A 51 4.00 -9.77 11.24
CA ALA A 51 2.97 -10.79 11.03
C ALA A 51 2.82 -11.71 12.24
N GLU A 52 3.93 -12.11 12.86
CA GLU A 52 3.90 -12.91 14.09
C GLU A 52 3.22 -12.15 15.22
N ALA A 53 3.33 -10.84 15.24
CA ALA A 53 2.72 -9.99 16.25
C ALA A 53 1.28 -9.57 15.91
N GLY A 54 0.70 -10.13 14.86
CA GLY A 54 -0.71 -9.91 14.53
C GLY A 54 -0.98 -8.97 13.36
N ALA A 55 0.06 -8.45 12.68
CA ALA A 55 -0.14 -7.65 11.49
C ALA A 55 -0.71 -8.50 10.36
N LEU A 56 -1.53 -7.88 9.52
CA LEU A 56 -2.08 -8.53 8.34
C LEU A 56 -1.17 -8.27 7.15
N LEU A 57 -0.62 -9.34 6.58
CA LEU A 57 0.07 -9.26 5.30
C LEU A 57 -0.95 -9.37 4.18
N VAL A 58 -0.91 -8.45 3.24
CA VAL A 58 -1.87 -8.42 2.12
C VAL A 58 -1.12 -8.46 0.80
N ASP A 59 -1.30 -9.54 0.07
CA ASP A 59 -0.64 -9.79 -1.22
C ASP A 59 -1.55 -9.27 -2.34
N ILE A 60 -1.09 -8.23 -3.02
CA ILE A 60 -1.84 -7.60 -4.12
C ILE A 60 -1.31 -7.96 -5.51
N ARG A 61 -0.42 -8.96 -5.59
CA ARG A 61 0.08 -9.42 -6.89
C ARG A 61 -1.06 -10.07 -7.69
N TYR A 62 -0.99 -9.96 -9.01
CA TYR A 62 -1.95 -10.67 -9.85
C TYR A 62 -1.60 -12.18 -9.91
N ALA A 63 -2.60 -12.97 -10.29
CA ALA A 63 -2.53 -14.45 -10.19
C ALA A 63 -1.34 -15.06 -10.90
N ALA A 64 -0.97 -14.55 -12.07
CA ALA A 64 0.15 -15.10 -12.83
C ALA A 64 1.47 -15.07 -12.05
N LEU A 65 1.70 -14.01 -11.27
CA LEU A 65 2.90 -13.92 -10.43
C LEU A 65 2.84 -14.87 -9.25
N ARG A 66 1.68 -15.01 -8.63
CA ARG A 66 1.51 -15.96 -7.53
C ARG A 66 1.68 -17.41 -8.02
N ASP A 67 1.14 -17.72 -9.17
CA ASP A 67 1.26 -19.06 -9.75
C ASP A 67 2.72 -19.41 -10.06
N ARG A 68 3.47 -18.42 -10.55
CA ARG A 68 4.88 -18.62 -10.89
C ARG A 68 5.76 -18.76 -9.66
N ASP A 69 5.57 -17.89 -8.67
CA ASP A 69 6.53 -17.70 -7.57
C ASP A 69 6.05 -18.22 -6.22
N GLY A 70 4.78 -18.57 -6.08
CA GLY A 70 4.22 -19.05 -4.81
C GLY A 70 3.58 -17.96 -3.97
N LEU A 71 3.18 -18.34 -2.77
CA LEU A 71 2.43 -17.51 -1.83
C LEU A 71 3.20 -17.34 -0.54
N ILE A 72 2.93 -16.22 0.15
CA ILE A 72 3.39 -16.03 1.53
C ILE A 72 2.36 -16.70 2.44
N PRO A 73 2.76 -17.70 3.24
CA PRO A 73 1.83 -18.37 4.15
C PRO A 73 1.18 -17.36 5.10
N GLY A 74 -0.14 -17.45 5.25
CA GLY A 74 -0.90 -16.58 6.13
C GLY A 74 -1.25 -15.21 5.56
N ALA A 75 -0.73 -14.84 4.40
CA ALA A 75 -1.09 -13.57 3.77
C ALA A 75 -2.48 -13.64 3.15
N LEU A 76 -3.22 -12.55 3.27
CA LEU A 76 -4.50 -12.39 2.60
C LEU A 76 -4.25 -11.95 1.16
N VAL A 77 -4.76 -12.71 0.21
CA VAL A 77 -4.67 -12.33 -1.20
C VAL A 77 -5.86 -11.44 -1.55
N VAL A 78 -5.57 -10.23 -2.03
CA VAL A 78 -6.60 -9.28 -2.46
C VAL A 78 -6.16 -8.66 -3.77
N GLU A 79 -7.00 -8.74 -4.78
CA GLU A 79 -6.74 -8.08 -6.05
C GLU A 79 -6.65 -6.56 -5.84
N ARG A 80 -5.69 -5.92 -6.51
CA ARG A 80 -5.49 -4.47 -6.31
C ARG A 80 -6.79 -3.68 -6.55
N ASN A 81 -7.61 -4.11 -7.53
CA ASN A 81 -8.86 -3.44 -7.89
C ASN A 81 -9.92 -3.51 -6.80
N GLU A 82 -9.77 -4.42 -5.85
CA GLU A 82 -10.75 -4.65 -4.79
C GLU A 82 -10.24 -4.24 -3.41
N LEU A 83 -8.99 -3.79 -3.35
CA LEU A 83 -8.27 -3.62 -2.08
C LEU A 83 -9.02 -2.72 -1.10
N GLU A 84 -9.44 -1.55 -1.52
CA GLU A 84 -10.10 -0.58 -0.65
C GLU A 84 -11.41 -1.14 -0.10
N TRP A 85 -12.19 -1.81 -0.95
CA TRP A 85 -13.47 -2.41 -0.54
C TRP A 85 -13.27 -3.57 0.43
N ARG A 86 -12.21 -4.36 0.24
CA ARG A 86 -11.95 -5.50 1.10
C ARG A 86 -11.34 -5.12 2.44
N LEU A 87 -10.62 -4.01 2.51
CA LEU A 87 -9.93 -3.61 3.75
C LEU A 87 -10.59 -2.47 4.52
N ASP A 88 -11.61 -1.84 3.96
CA ASP A 88 -12.37 -0.80 4.65
C ASP A 88 -13.19 -1.43 5.79
N PRO A 89 -12.87 -1.16 7.07
CA PRO A 89 -13.61 -1.76 8.19
C PRO A 89 -15.08 -1.31 8.24
N ARG A 90 -15.42 -0.23 7.55
CA ARG A 90 -16.78 0.31 7.49
C ARG A 90 -17.53 -0.14 6.25
N GLY A 91 -16.88 -0.90 5.39
CA GLY A 91 -17.48 -1.32 4.12
C GLY A 91 -18.30 -2.59 4.24
N SER A 92 -19.30 -2.72 3.38
CA SER A 92 -20.15 -3.91 3.34
C SER A 92 -19.47 -5.12 2.68
N HIS A 93 -18.36 -4.88 1.98
CA HIS A 93 -17.61 -5.92 1.27
C HIS A 93 -16.29 -6.27 1.97
N ARG A 94 -16.12 -5.85 3.21
CA ARG A 94 -14.87 -6.06 3.93
C ARG A 94 -14.57 -7.54 4.12
N ALA A 95 -13.27 -7.86 4.07
CA ALA A 95 -12.80 -9.18 4.47
C ALA A 95 -12.97 -9.34 5.98
N THR A 96 -13.07 -10.58 6.44
CA THR A 96 -13.22 -10.85 7.88
C THR A 96 -12.03 -10.34 8.69
N GLU A 97 -10.85 -10.27 8.06
CA GLU A 97 -9.63 -9.78 8.68
C GLU A 97 -9.61 -8.26 8.86
N ALA A 98 -10.47 -7.53 8.16
CA ALA A 98 -10.55 -6.06 8.26
C ALA A 98 -11.34 -5.64 9.50
N VAL A 99 -10.76 -5.86 10.66
CA VAL A 99 -11.45 -5.76 11.96
C VAL A 99 -11.53 -4.34 12.50
N GLY A 100 -10.71 -3.41 12.03
CA GLY A 100 -10.74 -2.03 12.54
C GLY A 100 -9.64 -1.17 11.92
N HIS A 101 -9.69 0.13 12.21
CA HIS A 101 -8.75 1.10 11.65
C HIS A 101 -7.36 1.05 12.31
N ASP A 102 -7.23 0.40 13.45
CA ASP A 102 -5.95 0.24 14.14
C ASP A 102 -5.18 -1.01 13.71
N LEU A 103 -5.74 -1.79 12.80
CA LEU A 103 -5.07 -2.97 12.28
C LEU A 103 -3.79 -2.57 11.56
N ARG A 104 -2.68 -3.23 11.90
CA ARG A 104 -1.43 -3.04 11.16
C ARG A 104 -1.49 -3.86 9.89
N ILE A 105 -1.33 -3.20 8.76
CA ILE A 105 -1.44 -3.82 7.43
C ILE A 105 -0.11 -3.63 6.72
N VAL A 106 0.42 -4.71 6.14
CA VAL A 106 1.61 -4.67 5.30
C VAL A 106 1.21 -5.11 3.91
N VAL A 107 1.19 -4.17 2.98
CA VAL A 107 0.83 -4.47 1.58
C VAL A 107 2.07 -4.96 0.84
N ILE A 108 1.91 -6.03 0.08
CA ILE A 108 3.00 -6.68 -0.63
C ILE A 108 2.63 -6.79 -2.10
N CYS A 109 3.41 -6.15 -2.96
CA CYS A 109 3.35 -6.37 -4.41
C CYS A 109 4.58 -7.15 -4.86
N ASN A 110 4.85 -7.21 -6.15
CA ASN A 110 5.95 -8.04 -6.64
C ASN A 110 7.33 -7.46 -6.29
N GLU A 111 7.52 -6.14 -6.45
CA GLU A 111 8.83 -5.49 -6.31
C GLU A 111 8.82 -4.26 -5.41
N GLY A 112 7.70 -3.95 -4.80
CA GLY A 112 7.61 -2.85 -3.84
C GLY A 112 7.27 -1.47 -4.42
N TYR A 113 6.75 -1.41 -5.64
CA TYR A 113 6.35 -0.13 -6.26
C TYR A 113 4.85 0.12 -6.12
N ALA A 114 4.03 -0.74 -6.68
CA ALA A 114 2.57 -0.58 -6.64
C ALA A 114 2.03 -0.56 -5.22
N SER A 115 2.67 -1.28 -4.31
CA SER A 115 2.25 -1.35 -2.92
C SER A 115 2.28 0.00 -2.22
N SER A 116 3.19 0.89 -2.59
CA SER A 116 3.24 2.23 -1.99
C SER A 116 2.01 3.06 -2.37
N LEU A 117 1.56 2.99 -3.62
CA LEU A 117 0.33 3.67 -4.04
C LEU A 117 -0.89 3.07 -3.34
N ALA A 118 -0.89 1.77 -3.15
CA ALA A 118 -1.96 1.08 -2.42
C ALA A 118 -2.04 1.56 -0.96
N VAL A 119 -0.89 1.72 -0.30
CA VAL A 119 -0.83 2.24 1.07
C VAL A 119 -1.41 3.65 1.14
N ALA A 120 -1.09 4.50 0.18
CA ALA A 120 -1.64 5.85 0.14
C ALA A 120 -3.18 5.83 0.11
N SER A 121 -3.73 4.93 -0.70
CA SER A 121 -5.18 4.76 -0.79
C SER A 121 -5.79 4.27 0.52
N LEU A 122 -5.17 3.27 1.15
CA LEU A 122 -5.67 2.75 2.44
C LEU A 122 -5.60 3.79 3.55
N ARG A 123 -4.55 4.59 3.59
CA ARG A 123 -4.42 5.65 4.59
C ARG A 123 -5.48 6.73 4.43
N GLN A 124 -5.94 6.99 3.22
CA GLN A 124 -7.06 7.90 2.97
C GLN A 124 -8.37 7.38 3.56
N LEU A 125 -8.49 6.07 3.74
CA LEU A 125 -9.64 5.45 4.43
C LEU A 125 -9.50 5.48 5.96
N GLY A 126 -8.41 6.02 6.48
CA GLY A 126 -8.16 6.05 7.91
C GLY A 126 -7.39 4.84 8.45
N LEU A 127 -6.90 3.98 7.57
CA LEU A 127 -6.06 2.84 7.98
C LEU A 127 -4.64 3.34 8.22
N HIS A 128 -4.46 4.04 9.33
CA HIS A 128 -3.27 4.83 9.63
C HIS A 128 -2.01 3.99 9.92
N ARG A 129 -2.17 2.69 10.14
CA ARG A 129 -1.05 1.77 10.37
C ARG A 129 -0.70 0.94 9.13
N ALA A 130 -1.24 1.30 7.97
CA ALA A 130 -0.89 0.65 6.73
C ALA A 130 0.52 1.05 6.30
N THR A 131 1.30 0.06 5.90
CA THR A 131 2.63 0.21 5.32
C THR A 131 2.81 -0.81 4.21
N ASP A 132 3.98 -0.81 3.57
CA ASP A 132 4.27 -1.80 2.53
C ASP A 132 5.66 -2.38 2.68
N LEU A 133 5.88 -3.49 1.98
CA LEU A 133 7.13 -4.24 2.01
C LEU A 133 8.10 -3.70 0.99
N ILE A 134 9.24 -3.20 1.47
CA ILE A 134 10.35 -2.76 0.62
C ILE A 134 10.82 -3.95 -0.22
N GLY A 135 10.88 -3.76 -1.54
CA GLY A 135 11.29 -4.81 -2.46
C GLY A 135 10.24 -5.87 -2.74
N GLY A 136 9.11 -5.83 -2.07
CA GLY A 136 7.97 -6.72 -2.31
C GLY A 136 8.26 -8.20 -2.13
N PHE A 137 7.47 -9.02 -2.81
CA PHE A 137 7.62 -10.46 -2.73
C PHE A 137 9.02 -10.95 -3.11
N GLN A 138 9.65 -10.33 -4.10
CA GLN A 138 10.99 -10.73 -4.52
C GLN A 138 12.01 -10.56 -3.38
N ALA A 139 11.89 -9.49 -2.60
CA ALA A 139 12.76 -9.29 -1.43
C ALA A 139 12.42 -10.29 -0.31
N TRP A 140 11.16 -10.60 -0.10
CA TRP A 140 10.73 -11.62 0.86
C TRP A 140 11.37 -12.96 0.54
N ARG A 141 11.26 -13.38 -0.72
CA ARG A 141 11.84 -14.64 -1.19
C ARG A 141 13.37 -14.63 -1.08
N ALA A 142 14.01 -13.55 -1.49
CA ALA A 142 15.49 -13.41 -1.42
C ALA A 142 16.00 -13.47 0.01
N ALA A 143 15.22 -13.04 0.98
CA ALA A 143 15.55 -13.11 2.40
C ALA A 143 15.41 -14.53 2.98
N GLY A 144 14.97 -15.50 2.19
CA GLY A 144 14.80 -16.86 2.65
C GLY A 144 13.58 -17.09 3.53
N LEU A 145 12.61 -16.17 3.51
CA LEU A 145 11.40 -16.30 4.32
C LEU A 145 10.42 -17.29 3.67
N PRO A 146 9.45 -17.84 4.43
CA PRO A 146 8.61 -18.92 3.94
C PRO A 146 7.80 -18.55 2.69
N VAL A 147 7.80 -19.46 1.73
CA VAL A 147 6.98 -19.37 0.51
C VAL A 147 6.33 -20.75 0.31
N ALA A 148 5.03 -20.75 0.05
CA ALA A 148 4.27 -21.96 -0.20
C ALA A 148 3.89 -22.06 -1.67
N SER A 149 3.72 -23.28 -2.15
CA SER A 149 3.19 -23.52 -3.50
C SER A 149 1.72 -23.12 -3.57
N VAL A 150 1.33 -22.71 -4.74
CA VAL A 150 -0.08 -22.38 -5.03
C VAL A 150 -0.94 -23.65 -5.02
#